data_970ed893547206409544f04f0856d65d
#
_entry.id   970ed893547206409544f04f0856d65d
#
_cell.length_a   1.000
_cell.length_b   1.000
_cell.length_c   1.000
_cell.angle_alpha   90.00
_cell.angle_beta   90.00
_cell.angle_gamma   90.00
#
_symmetry.space_group_name_H-M   'P 1'
#
loop_
_entity.id
_entity.type
_entity.pdbx_description
1 polymer ?
#
loop_
_entity_poly.entity_id
_entity_poly.type
_entity_poly.pdbx_seq_one_letter_code
_entity_poly.pdbx_strand_id
1 'polypeptide(L)'
;RSGACGFYTVEYYQQCALRMHKGGIFTQWLQGYDLDSAALGQVIKTMTAVFPRVELWATDSTDLVLLGSFDQTPYDLQLVKSRLEDPVIRRAHNRAFVSDSAEGFFARFTADSSILHAAVGGSRIPVNTDDRNTLEFRVARQALTGPTQDLHNAIGKLFSAGNTQGVIDGEL
;
A
#
# COMPACT_ATOMS: atom_id res chain seq x y z
N ARG A 1 7.89 5.05 19.60
CA ARG A 1 7.54 4.23 18.41
C ARG A 1 7.56 2.73 18.72
N SER A 2 8.07 2.32 19.87
CA SER A 2 7.96 0.95 20.38
C SER A 2 6.48 0.59 20.56
N GLY A 3 6.07 -0.58 20.08
CA GLY A 3 4.68 -1.06 20.15
C GLY A 3 3.79 -0.77 18.94
N ALA A 4 4.15 0.15 18.03
CA ALA A 4 3.36 0.39 16.82
C ALA A 4 3.46 -0.78 15.82
N CYS A 5 4.50 -1.61 15.91
CA CYS A 5 4.68 -2.75 15.01
C CYS A 5 3.66 -3.87 15.22
N GLY A 6 2.91 -3.88 16.32
CA GLY A 6 1.76 -4.75 16.52
C GLY A 6 0.61 -4.49 15.53
N PHE A 7 0.56 -3.32 14.89
CA PHE A 7 -0.42 -3.00 13.85
C PHE A 7 -0.05 -3.57 12.46
N TYR A 8 1.02 -4.37 12.37
CA TYR A 8 1.52 -4.96 11.13
C TYR A 8 1.63 -6.49 11.22
N THR A 9 0.85 -7.11 12.11
CA THR A 9 0.84 -8.57 12.30
C THR A 9 -0.32 -9.22 11.57
N VAL A 10 -0.20 -10.50 11.26
CA VAL A 10 -1.29 -11.31 10.67
C VAL A 10 -2.53 -11.24 11.56
N GLU A 11 -2.35 -11.36 12.86
CA GLU A 11 -3.43 -11.37 13.85
C GLU A 11 -4.18 -10.03 13.85
N TYR A 12 -3.46 -8.92 13.80
CA TYR A 12 -4.07 -7.60 13.69
C TYR A 12 -4.88 -7.45 12.40
N TYR A 13 -4.30 -7.83 11.26
CA TYR A 13 -5.02 -7.75 9.98
C TYR A 13 -6.24 -8.65 9.94
N GLN A 14 -6.17 -9.86 10.52
CA GLN A 14 -7.33 -10.74 10.66
C GLN A 14 -8.43 -10.10 11.51
N GLN A 15 -8.07 -9.45 12.63
CA GLN A 15 -9.04 -8.76 13.48
C GLN A 15 -9.68 -7.56 12.76
N CYS A 16 -8.93 -6.84 11.93
CA CYS A 16 -9.47 -5.79 11.08
C CYS A 16 -10.43 -6.38 10.03
N ALA A 17 -10.01 -7.43 9.34
CA ALA A 17 -10.80 -8.13 8.32
C ALA A 17 -12.17 -8.59 8.83
N LEU A 18 -12.21 -9.16 10.05
CA LEU A 18 -13.46 -9.60 10.70
C LEU A 18 -14.47 -8.46 10.98
N ARG A 19 -14.00 -7.22 10.98
CA ARG A 19 -14.83 -6.03 11.26
C ARG A 19 -15.19 -5.24 10.00
N MET A 20 -14.68 -5.66 8.85
CA MET A 20 -14.96 -4.99 7.58
C MET A 20 -16.35 -5.37 7.06
N HIS A 21 -17.07 -4.39 6.57
CA HIS A 21 -18.28 -4.62 5.79
C HIS A 21 -17.94 -5.08 4.37
N LYS A 22 -18.92 -5.66 3.68
CA LYS A 22 -18.79 -5.98 2.25
C LYS A 22 -18.43 -4.71 1.47
N GLY A 23 -17.43 -4.81 0.59
CA GLY A 23 -16.90 -3.67 -0.16
C GLY A 23 -16.00 -2.73 0.66
N GLY A 24 -15.72 -3.07 1.92
CA GLY A 24 -14.81 -2.29 2.76
C GLY A 24 -13.36 -2.37 2.28
N ILE A 25 -12.62 -1.29 2.52
CA ILE A 25 -11.18 -1.19 2.22
C ILE A 25 -10.45 -0.93 3.53
N PHE A 26 -9.50 -1.79 3.85
CA PHE A 26 -8.54 -1.54 4.92
C PHE A 26 -7.38 -0.72 4.36
N THR A 27 -7.00 0.33 5.07
CA THR A 27 -5.94 1.25 4.64
C THR A 27 -4.83 1.27 5.69
N GLN A 28 -3.60 0.98 5.26
CA GLN A 28 -2.40 1.02 6.09
C GLN A 28 -1.41 2.04 5.52
N TRP A 29 -1.20 3.13 6.25
CA TRP A 29 -0.16 4.09 5.92
C TRP A 29 1.21 3.60 6.39
N LEU A 30 2.23 3.82 5.57
CA LEU A 30 3.61 3.45 5.81
C LEU A 30 4.52 4.67 5.63
N GLN A 31 5.33 4.95 6.64
CA GLN A 31 6.37 5.97 6.55
C GLN A 31 7.61 5.39 5.87
N GLY A 32 7.82 5.71 4.58
CA GLY A 32 8.92 5.15 3.79
C GLY A 32 10.30 5.49 4.34
N TYR A 33 10.45 6.62 5.01
CA TYR A 33 11.73 6.99 5.63
C TYR A 33 12.12 6.13 6.84
N ASP A 34 11.18 5.39 7.42
CA ASP A 34 11.42 4.48 8.54
C ASP A 34 11.54 3.01 8.08
N LEU A 35 11.51 2.73 6.76
CA LEU A 35 11.49 1.38 6.20
C LEU A 35 12.70 1.12 5.29
N ASP A 36 13.18 -0.12 5.30
CA ASP A 36 13.99 -0.69 4.23
C ASP A 36 13.13 -1.57 3.31
N SER A 37 13.68 -2.02 2.18
CA SER A 37 12.95 -2.87 1.22
C SER A 37 12.48 -4.19 1.85
N ALA A 38 13.23 -4.74 2.79
CA ALA A 38 12.89 -5.98 3.46
C ALA A 38 11.75 -5.79 4.47
N ALA A 39 11.68 -4.64 5.15
CA ALA A 39 10.56 -4.28 6.01
C ALA A 39 9.28 -4.04 5.19
N LEU A 40 9.37 -3.31 4.08
CA LEU A 40 8.26 -3.15 3.15
C LEU A 40 7.78 -4.51 2.63
N GLY A 41 8.69 -5.37 2.17
CA GLY A 41 8.37 -6.73 1.71
C GLY A 41 7.69 -7.58 2.80
N GLN A 42 8.10 -7.43 4.06
CA GLN A 42 7.49 -8.13 5.19
C GLN A 42 6.06 -7.65 5.44
N VAL A 43 5.82 -6.35 5.42
CA VAL A 43 4.47 -5.78 5.58
C VAL A 43 3.56 -6.24 4.43
N ILE A 44 4.02 -6.15 3.17
CA ILE A 44 3.29 -6.64 2.01
C ILE A 44 2.94 -8.13 2.17
N LYS A 45 3.93 -8.97 2.48
CA LYS A 45 3.73 -10.41 2.65
C LYS A 45 2.75 -10.75 3.77
N THR A 46 2.78 -9.97 4.85
CA THR A 46 1.87 -10.16 5.99
C THR A 46 0.45 -9.77 5.60
N MET A 47 0.28 -8.66 4.89
CA MET A 47 -1.03 -8.18 4.48
C MET A 47 -1.65 -9.07 3.40
N THR A 48 -0.87 -9.57 2.43
CA THR A 48 -1.31 -10.51 1.40
C THR A 48 -1.66 -11.89 1.94
N ALA A 49 -1.21 -12.25 3.14
CA ALA A 49 -1.64 -13.48 3.82
C ALA A 49 -3.09 -13.40 4.35
N VAL A 50 -3.67 -12.20 4.44
CA VAL A 50 -5.03 -11.98 4.96
C VAL A 50 -5.97 -11.44 3.91
N PHE A 51 -5.53 -10.45 3.12
CA PHE A 51 -6.36 -9.81 2.11
C PHE A 51 -6.04 -10.38 0.71
N PRO A 52 -7.04 -10.88 -0.03
CA PRO A 52 -6.84 -11.41 -1.38
C PRO A 52 -6.49 -10.31 -2.40
N ARG A 53 -6.92 -9.07 -2.16
CA ARG A 53 -6.53 -7.90 -2.93
C ARG A 53 -5.73 -6.97 -2.04
N VAL A 54 -4.47 -6.72 -2.44
CA VAL A 54 -3.60 -5.73 -1.81
C VAL A 54 -3.03 -4.84 -2.90
N GLU A 55 -3.06 -3.55 -2.69
CA GLU A 55 -2.52 -2.56 -3.62
C GLU A 55 -1.55 -1.65 -2.89
N LEU A 56 -0.51 -1.21 -3.59
CA LEU A 56 0.45 -0.23 -3.13
C LEU A 56 0.26 1.08 -3.89
N TRP A 57 0.16 2.17 -3.14
CA TRP A 57 0.05 3.53 -3.65
C TRP A 57 1.15 4.40 -3.04
N ALA A 58 1.83 5.20 -3.87
CA ALA A 58 2.81 6.19 -3.41
C ALA A 58 2.12 7.57 -3.33
N THR A 59 1.88 8.05 -2.11
CA THR A 59 1.16 9.32 -1.93
C THR A 59 2.09 10.53 -2.13
N ASP A 60 3.36 10.33 -1.78
CA ASP A 60 4.41 11.32 -2.01
C ASP A 60 5.77 10.59 -2.17
N SER A 61 6.89 11.32 -2.15
CA SER A 61 8.24 10.74 -2.34
C SER A 61 8.66 9.78 -1.22
N THR A 62 8.01 9.85 -0.07
CA THR A 62 8.39 9.10 1.14
C THR A 62 7.26 8.32 1.78
N ASP A 63 6.02 8.64 1.46
CA ASP A 63 4.85 8.03 2.07
C ASP A 63 4.17 7.03 1.14
N LEU A 64 3.84 5.87 1.69
CA LEU A 64 3.18 4.78 1.01
C LEU A 64 1.86 4.44 1.68
N VAL A 65 0.91 3.97 0.91
CA VAL A 65 -0.36 3.45 1.41
C VAL A 65 -0.58 2.07 0.82
N LEU A 66 -0.82 1.08 1.67
CA LEU A 66 -1.33 -0.23 1.30
C LEU A 66 -2.84 -0.26 1.49
N LEU A 67 -3.54 -0.71 0.48
CA LEU A 67 -4.98 -0.97 0.52
C LEU A 67 -5.21 -2.47 0.51
N GLY A 68 -6.00 -2.98 1.46
CA GLY A 68 -6.40 -4.39 1.52
C GLY A 68 -7.92 -4.53 1.40
N SER A 69 -8.40 -5.42 0.54
CA SER A 69 -9.82 -5.68 0.39
C SER A 69 -10.10 -7.13 0.00
N PHE A 70 -11.38 -7.54 0.17
CA PHE A 70 -11.91 -8.82 -0.31
C PHE A 70 -12.61 -8.68 -1.64
N ASP A 71 -12.96 -7.44 -2.03
CA ASP A 71 -13.58 -7.14 -3.31
C ASP A 71 -12.48 -6.97 -4.38
N GLN A 72 -12.65 -7.65 -5.51
CA GLN A 72 -11.72 -7.60 -6.63
C GLN A 72 -12.27 -6.79 -7.82
N THR A 73 -13.38 -6.09 -7.63
CA THR A 73 -13.98 -5.24 -8.66
C THR A 73 -13.01 -4.10 -9.02
N PRO A 74 -12.75 -3.87 -10.31
CA PRO A 74 -11.94 -2.74 -10.75
C PRO A 74 -12.55 -1.40 -10.33
N TYR A 75 -11.73 -0.37 -10.26
CA TYR A 75 -12.20 0.99 -10.02
C TYR A 75 -13.04 1.49 -11.20
N ASP A 76 -14.23 2.00 -10.92
CA ASP A 76 -15.07 2.68 -11.89
C ASP A 76 -14.47 4.07 -12.18
N LEU A 77 -13.85 4.23 -13.35
CA LEU A 77 -13.22 5.46 -13.77
C LEU A 77 -14.24 6.62 -13.89
N GLN A 78 -15.47 6.33 -14.34
CA GLN A 78 -16.51 7.36 -14.47
C GLN A 78 -16.93 7.88 -13.09
N LEU A 79 -17.03 6.98 -12.12
CA LEU A 79 -17.30 7.35 -10.73
C LEU A 79 -16.17 8.21 -10.17
N VAL A 80 -14.90 7.87 -10.42
CA VAL A 80 -13.76 8.69 -9.98
C VAL A 80 -13.80 10.07 -10.62
N LYS A 81 -14.02 10.15 -11.94
CA LYS A 81 -14.15 11.42 -12.67
C LYS A 81 -15.30 12.27 -12.10
N SER A 82 -16.47 11.68 -11.90
CA SER A 82 -17.62 12.40 -11.34
C SER A 82 -17.40 12.90 -9.91
N ARG A 83 -16.68 12.13 -9.09
CA ARG A 83 -16.30 12.57 -7.72
C ARG A 83 -15.35 13.77 -7.74
N LEU A 84 -14.44 13.83 -8.71
CA LEU A 84 -13.52 14.95 -8.88
C LEU A 84 -14.20 16.22 -9.43
N GLU A 85 -15.45 16.13 -9.93
CA GLU A 85 -16.26 17.31 -10.26
C GLU A 85 -16.72 18.06 -9.01
N ASP A 86 -16.84 17.41 -7.85
CA ASP A 86 -17.15 18.07 -6.60
C ASP A 86 -16.02 19.03 -6.21
N PRO A 87 -16.29 20.34 -6.03
CA PRO A 87 -15.25 21.33 -5.74
C PRO A 87 -14.50 21.08 -4.41
N VAL A 88 -15.12 20.41 -3.44
CA VAL A 88 -14.49 20.08 -2.15
C VAL A 88 -13.49 18.95 -2.34
N ILE A 89 -13.93 17.87 -3.03
CA ILE A 89 -13.09 16.72 -3.32
C ILE A 89 -11.93 17.13 -4.22
N ARG A 90 -12.18 17.86 -5.29
CA ARG A 90 -11.15 18.37 -6.21
C ARG A 90 -10.11 19.23 -5.51
N ARG A 91 -10.53 20.16 -4.65
CA ARG A 91 -9.58 20.97 -3.86
C ARG A 91 -8.73 20.14 -2.91
N ALA A 92 -9.34 19.15 -2.24
CA ALA A 92 -8.61 18.26 -1.36
C ALA A 92 -7.59 17.42 -2.12
N HIS A 93 -8.00 16.87 -3.27
CA HIS A 93 -7.14 16.10 -4.17
C HIS A 93 -5.99 16.96 -4.72
N ASN A 94 -6.29 18.16 -5.23
CA ASN A 94 -5.26 19.06 -5.73
C ASN A 94 -4.25 19.47 -4.64
N ARG A 95 -4.73 19.70 -3.42
CA ARG A 95 -3.84 20.03 -2.29
C ARG A 95 -2.92 18.86 -1.92
N ALA A 96 -3.43 17.64 -1.99
CA ALA A 96 -2.68 16.44 -1.62
C ALA A 96 -1.70 15.98 -2.71
N PHE A 97 -2.10 16.06 -3.98
CA PHE A 97 -1.41 15.41 -5.09
C PHE A 97 -0.96 16.38 -6.22
N VAL A 98 -1.22 17.66 -6.06
CA VAL A 98 -0.90 18.70 -7.07
C VAL A 98 -1.52 18.35 -8.44
N SER A 99 -2.71 17.76 -8.41
CA SER A 99 -3.48 17.34 -9.58
C SER A 99 -4.97 17.46 -9.29
N ASP A 100 -5.78 17.69 -10.29
CA ASP A 100 -7.24 17.74 -10.21
C ASP A 100 -7.93 16.77 -11.18
N SER A 101 -7.17 15.84 -11.75
CA SER A 101 -7.64 14.87 -12.73
C SER A 101 -7.60 13.43 -12.23
N ALA A 102 -8.35 12.55 -12.88
CA ALA A 102 -8.34 11.13 -12.60
C ALA A 102 -6.97 10.49 -12.94
N GLU A 103 -6.32 10.95 -13.99
CA GLU A 103 -4.97 10.52 -14.39
C GLU A 103 -3.97 10.82 -13.27
N GLY A 104 -4.05 12.01 -12.67
CA GLY A 104 -3.19 12.40 -11.54
C GLY A 104 -3.49 11.61 -10.27
N PHE A 105 -4.75 11.18 -10.07
CA PHE A 105 -5.10 10.24 -9.01
C PHE A 105 -4.43 8.87 -9.24
N PHE A 106 -4.64 8.28 -10.41
CA PHE A 106 -4.08 6.95 -10.72
C PHE A 106 -2.56 6.95 -10.94
N ALA A 107 -1.93 8.10 -11.21
CA ALA A 107 -0.48 8.22 -11.23
C ALA A 107 0.20 7.88 -9.89
N ARG A 108 -0.57 7.78 -8.81
CA ARG A 108 -0.09 7.35 -7.49
C ARG A 108 -0.14 5.84 -7.29
N PHE A 109 -0.84 5.12 -8.16
CA PHE A 109 -0.87 3.67 -8.15
C PHE A 109 0.53 3.11 -8.47
N THR A 110 1.00 2.19 -7.63
CA THR A 110 2.36 1.65 -7.75
C THR A 110 2.34 0.18 -8.15
N ALA A 111 1.49 -0.62 -7.52
CA ALA A 111 1.42 -2.05 -7.80
C ALA A 111 0.09 -2.66 -7.33
N ASP A 112 -0.39 -3.63 -8.09
CA ASP A 112 -1.52 -4.48 -7.74
C ASP A 112 -1.10 -5.75 -6.99
N SER A 113 -2.08 -6.57 -6.63
CA SER A 113 -1.88 -7.83 -5.92
C SER A 113 -0.96 -8.80 -6.66
N SER A 114 -1.05 -8.88 -7.98
CA SER A 114 -0.28 -9.85 -8.75
C SER A 114 1.22 -9.52 -8.69
N ILE A 115 1.54 -8.25 -8.83
CA ILE A 115 2.91 -7.73 -8.74
C ILE A 115 3.45 -7.85 -7.31
N LEU A 116 2.63 -7.51 -6.31
CA LEU A 116 3.02 -7.61 -4.91
C LEU A 116 3.25 -9.08 -4.50
N HIS A 117 2.37 -9.99 -4.91
CA HIS A 117 2.58 -11.43 -4.68
C HIS A 117 3.84 -11.96 -5.37
N ALA A 118 4.10 -11.56 -6.62
CA ALA A 118 5.32 -11.94 -7.32
C ALA A 118 6.58 -11.42 -6.61
N ALA A 119 6.54 -10.18 -6.13
CA ALA A 119 7.67 -9.56 -5.44
C ALA A 119 8.05 -10.25 -4.12
N VAL A 120 7.05 -10.78 -3.38
CA VAL A 120 7.29 -11.41 -2.07
C VAL A 120 7.19 -12.93 -2.08
N GLY A 121 6.60 -13.55 -3.13
CA GLY A 121 6.25 -14.96 -3.17
C GLY A 121 7.45 -15.90 -3.07
N GLY A 122 8.55 -15.60 -3.76
CA GLY A 122 9.80 -16.37 -3.73
C GLY A 122 10.75 -15.96 -2.59
N SER A 123 10.40 -14.96 -1.81
CA SER A 123 11.27 -14.43 -0.76
C SER A 123 11.24 -15.31 0.50
N ARG A 124 12.39 -15.39 1.20
CA ARG A 124 12.49 -16.01 2.53
C ARG A 124 12.03 -15.08 3.66
N ILE A 125 11.48 -13.91 3.32
CA ILE A 125 10.96 -12.96 4.30
C ILE A 125 9.77 -13.62 5.02
N PRO A 126 9.78 -13.73 6.36
CA PRO A 126 8.66 -14.30 7.10
C PRO A 126 7.49 -13.32 7.13
N VAL A 127 6.27 -13.83 7.32
CA VAL A 127 5.15 -13.00 7.76
C VAL A 127 5.42 -12.48 9.18
N ASN A 128 4.90 -11.31 9.50
CA ASN A 128 5.00 -10.74 10.83
C ASN A 128 3.82 -11.22 11.68
N THR A 129 4.10 -11.78 12.85
CA THR A 129 3.09 -12.29 13.79
C THR A 129 3.30 -11.66 15.16
N ASP A 130 2.30 -11.75 16.04
CA ASP A 130 2.41 -11.24 17.40
C ASP A 130 3.56 -11.91 18.17
N ASP A 131 3.72 -13.23 17.98
CA ASP A 131 4.79 -14.00 18.62
C ASP A 131 6.18 -13.77 17.99
N ARG A 132 6.24 -13.31 16.74
CA ARG A 132 7.47 -13.07 15.98
C ARG A 132 7.40 -11.71 15.29
N ASN A 133 7.33 -10.66 16.09
CA ASN A 133 7.32 -9.30 15.59
C ASN A 133 8.73 -8.81 15.25
N THR A 134 9.28 -9.35 14.16
CA THR A 134 10.64 -8.99 13.70
C THR A 134 10.69 -7.61 13.06
N LEU A 135 9.54 -7.07 12.66
CA LEU A 135 9.45 -5.72 12.09
C LEU A 135 9.85 -4.65 13.10
N GLU A 136 9.54 -4.83 14.37
CA GLU A 136 9.89 -3.89 15.45
C GLU A 136 11.42 -3.63 15.52
N PHE A 137 12.21 -4.69 15.41
CA PHE A 137 13.67 -4.57 15.41
C PHE A 137 14.21 -3.93 14.13
N ARG A 138 13.56 -4.18 12.98
CA ARG A 138 13.97 -3.60 11.68
C ARG A 138 13.72 -2.10 11.65
N VAL A 139 12.52 -1.66 12.00
CA VAL A 139 12.15 -0.24 12.03
C VAL A 139 13.00 0.52 13.03
N ALA A 140 13.27 -0.06 14.21
CA ALA A 140 14.17 0.57 15.19
C ALA A 140 15.60 0.74 14.66
N ARG A 141 16.13 -0.25 13.94
CA ARG A 141 17.44 -0.17 13.32
C ARG A 141 17.47 0.87 12.21
N GLN A 142 16.46 0.87 11.33
CA GLN A 142 16.35 1.81 10.21
C GLN A 142 16.30 3.27 10.67
N ALA A 143 15.61 3.55 11.76
CA ALA A 143 15.55 4.88 12.37
C ALA A 143 16.94 5.42 12.80
N LEU A 144 17.90 4.53 13.01
CA LEU A 144 19.29 4.90 13.35
C LEU A 144 20.17 5.12 12.11
N THR A 145 19.84 4.48 10.98
CA THR A 145 20.67 4.53 9.75
C THR A 145 20.15 5.53 8.71
N GLY A 146 18.91 6.03 8.86
CA GLY A 146 18.27 6.92 7.91
C GLY A 146 17.71 6.21 6.67
N PRO A 147 17.01 6.94 5.79
CA PRO A 147 16.38 6.37 4.60
C PRO A 147 17.40 5.75 3.66
N THR A 148 17.08 4.59 3.12
CA THR A 148 17.98 3.82 2.24
C THR A 148 17.58 3.99 0.78
N GLN A 149 18.59 4.14 -0.10
CA GLN A 149 18.40 4.10 -1.56
C GLN A 149 17.76 2.78 -2.00
N ASP A 150 17.91 1.72 -1.21
CA ASP A 150 17.35 0.40 -1.42
C ASP A 150 15.82 0.42 -1.47
N LEU A 151 15.16 1.14 -0.57
CA LEU A 151 13.69 1.28 -0.60
C LEU A 151 13.21 2.01 -1.87
N HIS A 152 13.86 3.12 -2.25
CA HIS A 152 13.51 3.84 -3.47
C HIS A 152 13.66 2.96 -4.72
N ASN A 153 14.74 2.17 -4.79
CA ASN A 153 14.95 1.22 -5.87
C ASN A 153 13.88 0.12 -5.88
N ALA A 154 13.46 -0.38 -4.72
CA ALA A 154 12.41 -1.38 -4.61
C ALA A 154 11.06 -0.82 -5.08
N ILE A 155 10.68 0.37 -4.63
CA ILE A 155 9.45 1.06 -5.06
C ILE A 155 9.49 1.34 -6.56
N GLY A 156 10.62 1.82 -7.10
CA GLY A 156 10.80 2.07 -8.52
C GLY A 156 10.64 0.81 -9.37
N LYS A 157 11.10 -0.34 -8.91
CA LYS A 157 10.90 -1.63 -9.58
C LYS A 157 9.42 -2.05 -9.57
N LEU A 158 8.74 -1.88 -8.44
CA LEU A 158 7.30 -2.16 -8.34
C LEU A 158 6.50 -1.24 -9.26
N PHE A 159 6.81 0.04 -9.27
CA PHE A 159 6.17 1.01 -10.17
C PHE A 159 6.40 0.67 -11.64
N SER A 160 7.62 0.30 -12.04
CA SER A 160 7.95 -0.08 -13.43
C SER A 160 7.28 -1.39 -13.86
N ALA A 161 6.99 -2.29 -12.91
CA ALA A 161 6.24 -3.51 -13.14
C ALA A 161 4.72 -3.29 -13.05
N GLY A 162 4.30 -2.20 -12.38
CA GLY A 162 2.91 -1.85 -12.15
C GLY A 162 2.19 -1.52 -13.46
N ASN A 163 0.94 -1.96 -13.54
CA ASN A 163 0.05 -1.70 -14.65
C ASN A 163 -1.34 -1.42 -14.09
N THR A 164 -1.96 -0.35 -14.56
CA THR A 164 -3.35 -0.03 -14.21
C THR A 164 -4.36 -0.86 -14.99
N GLN A 165 -3.93 -1.61 -16.01
CA GLN A 165 -4.80 -2.46 -16.82
C GLN A 165 -5.43 -3.57 -15.94
N GLY A 166 -6.74 -3.64 -15.90
CA GLY A 166 -7.49 -4.55 -15.03
C GLY A 166 -7.75 -4.01 -13.61
N VAL A 167 -7.11 -2.91 -13.22
CA VAL A 167 -7.38 -2.19 -11.97
C VAL A 167 -8.46 -1.14 -12.15
N ILE A 168 -8.52 -0.56 -13.35
CA ILE A 168 -9.47 0.49 -13.74
C ILE A 168 -10.41 -0.08 -14.80
N ASP A 169 -11.71 0.17 -14.65
CA ASP A 169 -12.72 -0.10 -15.68
C ASP A 169 -12.87 1.18 -16.53
N GLY A 170 -12.36 1.12 -17.76
CA GLY A 170 -12.32 2.23 -18.72
C GLY A 170 -10.91 2.65 -19.14
N GLU A 171 -10.82 3.52 -20.13
CA GLU A 171 -9.58 4.14 -20.58
C GLU A 171 -9.37 5.49 -19.85
N LEU A 172 -8.16 5.72 -19.36
CA LEU A 172 -7.74 7.00 -18.74
C LEU A 172 -7.69 8.12 -19.75
#